data_c5213fa622430b58a434d4b0b4b25118
#
_entry.id   c5213fa622430b58a434d4b0b4b25118
#
_cell.length_a   1.000
_cell.length_b   1.000
_cell.length_c   1.000
_cell.angle_alpha   90.00
_cell.angle_beta   90.00
_cell.angle_gamma   90.00
#
_symmetry.space_group_name_H-M   'P 1'
#
loop_
_entity.id
_entity.type
_entity.pdbx_description
1 polymer ?
#
loop_
_entity_poly.entity_id
_entity_poly.type
_entity_poly.pdbx_seq_one_letter_code
_entity_poly.pdbx_strand_id
1 'polypeptide(L)'
;DVIMGRRGEMGRCGLVTKIEAGWFCGTGSLYFRPDIKKVNPVFLYYNLSSQSVKKYLDDNAGGTTMANLNLKIVNDIPISLPSIEKQNKIVQEIESRLSVADKLEESLTQSLQQAAALRQSILKKAFEGRLL
;
A
#
# COMPACT_ATOMS: atom_id res chain seq x y z
N ASP A 1 13.69 -5.21 4.88
CA ASP A 1 13.89 -3.79 4.56
C ASP A 1 12.58 -3.18 4.02
N VAL A 2 12.42 -1.86 4.15
CA VAL A 2 11.33 -1.11 3.50
C VAL A 2 11.96 -0.16 2.50
N ILE A 3 11.45 -0.18 1.27
CA ILE A 3 11.90 0.71 0.19
C ILE A 3 10.92 1.88 0.06
N MET A 4 11.42 3.08 -0.21
CA MET A 4 10.60 4.27 -0.48
C MET A 4 11.13 5.02 -1.71
N GLY A 5 10.22 5.44 -2.58
CA GLY A 5 10.53 6.31 -3.70
C GLY A 5 10.93 7.71 -3.23
N ARG A 6 12.01 8.25 -3.82
CA ARG A 6 12.51 9.61 -3.54
C ARG A 6 11.97 10.66 -4.49
N ARG A 7 11.43 10.25 -5.62
CA ARG A 7 10.97 11.12 -6.72
C ARG A 7 9.62 10.66 -7.23
N GLY A 8 8.85 11.57 -7.78
CA GLY A 8 7.52 11.29 -8.32
C GLY A 8 6.47 11.22 -7.22
N GLU A 9 5.76 10.11 -7.10
CA GLU A 9 4.75 9.92 -6.06
C GLU A 9 5.40 9.76 -4.68
N MET A 10 5.23 10.78 -3.82
CA MET A 10 5.83 10.81 -2.48
C MET A 10 5.20 9.75 -1.58
N GLY A 11 6.04 9.10 -0.75
CA GLY A 11 5.59 8.10 0.22
C GLY A 11 5.17 6.76 -0.40
N ARG A 12 5.47 6.50 -1.67
CA ARG A 12 5.30 5.18 -2.27
C ARG A 12 6.32 4.24 -1.66
N CYS A 13 5.84 3.28 -0.86
CA CYS A 13 6.68 2.31 -0.15
C CYS A 13 6.45 0.89 -0.66
N GLY A 14 7.45 0.03 -0.46
CA GLY A 14 7.38 -1.40 -0.68
C GLY A 14 8.10 -2.17 0.42
N LEU A 15 7.55 -3.30 0.83
CA LEU A 15 8.21 -4.21 1.77
C LEU A 15 9.08 -5.18 0.97
N VAL A 16 10.37 -5.21 1.29
CA VAL A 16 11.33 -6.16 0.70
C VAL A 16 11.24 -7.48 1.45
N THR A 17 10.87 -8.53 0.75
CA THR A 17 10.77 -9.90 1.27
C THR A 17 12.03 -10.70 0.93
N LYS A 18 11.99 -12.02 1.16
CA LYS A 18 13.09 -12.92 0.75
C LYS A 18 13.20 -13.07 -0.77
N ILE A 19 12.11 -12.82 -1.50
CA ILE A 19 12.07 -12.95 -2.97
C ILE A 19 12.90 -11.85 -3.62
N GLU A 20 12.84 -10.63 -3.08
CA GLU A 20 13.57 -9.46 -3.57
C GLU A 20 14.97 -9.32 -2.94
N ALA A 21 15.38 -10.27 -2.09
CA ALA A 21 16.71 -10.23 -1.46
C ALA A 21 17.80 -10.23 -2.53
N GLY A 22 18.71 -9.26 -2.45
CA GLY A 22 19.80 -9.07 -3.42
C GLY A 22 19.44 -8.16 -4.60
N TRP A 23 18.23 -7.67 -4.70
CA TRP A 23 17.89 -6.67 -5.72
C TRP A 23 18.61 -5.35 -5.45
N PHE A 24 18.95 -4.66 -6.52
CA PHE A 24 19.65 -3.39 -6.43
C PHE A 24 18.68 -2.24 -6.15
N CYS A 25 18.95 -1.44 -5.11
CA CYS A 25 18.22 -0.21 -4.85
C CYS A 25 18.85 0.94 -5.65
N GLY A 26 18.17 1.38 -6.70
CA GLY A 26 18.62 2.47 -7.55
C GLY A 26 18.53 3.84 -6.87
N THR A 27 19.17 4.86 -7.50
CA THR A 27 19.27 6.23 -6.96
C THR A 27 17.92 6.97 -6.83
N GLY A 28 16.88 6.47 -7.47
CA GLY A 28 15.51 6.99 -7.37
C GLY A 28 14.76 6.53 -6.13
N SER A 29 15.37 5.69 -5.31
CA SER A 29 14.78 5.12 -4.10
C SER A 29 15.75 5.22 -2.92
N LEU A 30 15.23 5.03 -1.73
CA LEU A 30 15.97 4.84 -0.50
C LEU A 30 15.40 3.62 0.24
N TYR A 31 16.18 3.06 1.14
CA TYR A 31 15.70 1.94 1.95
C TYR A 31 15.88 2.22 3.43
N PHE A 32 14.95 1.67 4.20
CA PHE A 32 15.01 1.64 5.66
C PHE A 32 15.33 0.22 6.09
N ARG A 33 16.40 0.08 6.87
CA ARG A 33 16.79 -1.20 7.48
C ARG A 33 16.59 -1.13 8.98
N PRO A 34 15.43 -1.56 9.48
CA PRO A 34 15.15 -1.49 10.91
C PRO A 34 15.95 -2.53 11.69
N ASP A 35 16.29 -2.19 12.93
CA ASP A 35 16.69 -3.19 13.92
C ASP A 35 15.46 -4.04 14.27
N ILE A 36 15.41 -5.28 13.79
CA ILE A 36 14.27 -6.19 13.97
C ILE A 36 13.95 -6.52 15.44
N LYS A 37 14.90 -6.28 16.37
CA LYS A 37 14.66 -6.43 17.80
C LYS A 37 13.80 -5.31 18.37
N LYS A 38 13.72 -4.17 17.69
CA LYS A 38 13.03 -2.96 18.14
C LYS A 38 11.85 -2.58 17.25
N VAL A 39 11.95 -2.88 15.96
CA VAL A 39 10.98 -2.44 14.95
C VAL A 39 10.57 -3.61 14.06
N ASN A 40 9.29 -3.89 14.02
CA ASN A 40 8.71 -4.83 13.05
C ASN A 40 8.74 -4.17 11.65
N PRO A 41 9.36 -4.79 10.62
CA PRO A 41 9.44 -4.22 9.28
C PRO A 41 8.08 -3.98 8.63
N VAL A 42 7.08 -4.83 8.91
CA VAL A 42 5.71 -4.68 8.38
C VAL A 42 5.01 -3.49 9.05
N PHE A 43 5.19 -3.33 10.37
CA PHE A 43 4.72 -2.14 11.08
C PHE A 43 5.31 -0.85 10.50
N LEU A 44 6.62 -0.86 10.25
CA LEU A 44 7.31 0.29 9.63
C LEU A 44 6.74 0.57 8.23
N TYR A 45 6.52 -0.45 7.41
CA TYR A 45 5.91 -0.32 6.08
C TYR A 45 4.52 0.33 6.16
N TYR A 46 3.62 -0.15 7.02
CA TYR A 46 2.29 0.45 7.17
C TYR A 46 2.35 1.89 7.68
N ASN A 47 3.28 2.17 8.61
CA ASN A 47 3.45 3.52 9.13
C ASN A 47 3.93 4.48 8.04
N LEU A 48 4.98 4.11 7.29
CA LEU A 48 5.51 4.92 6.19
C LEU A 48 4.52 5.08 5.03
N SER A 49 3.64 4.11 4.81
CA SER A 49 2.58 4.17 3.78
C SER A 49 1.33 4.94 4.24
N SER A 50 1.29 5.39 5.49
CA SER A 50 0.12 6.08 6.05
C SER A 50 -0.10 7.45 5.42
N GLN A 51 -1.36 7.90 5.39
CA GLN A 51 -1.73 9.21 4.86
C GLN A 51 -1.07 10.37 5.61
N SER A 52 -0.81 10.20 6.92
CA SER A 52 -0.13 11.21 7.73
C SER A 52 1.33 11.40 7.30
N VAL A 53 2.04 10.31 7.02
CA VAL A 53 3.41 10.36 6.51
C VAL A 53 3.44 10.88 5.07
N LYS A 54 2.54 10.44 4.20
CA LYS A 54 2.40 10.99 2.85
C LYS A 54 2.25 12.50 2.88
N LYS A 55 1.31 13.00 3.69
CA LYS A 55 1.09 14.44 3.85
C LYS A 55 2.34 15.17 4.36
N TYR A 56 3.02 14.60 5.37
CA TYR A 56 4.28 15.16 5.88
C TYR A 56 5.33 15.27 4.77
N LEU A 57 5.47 14.23 3.95
CA LEU A 57 6.44 14.22 2.84
C LEU A 57 6.08 15.24 1.77
N ASP A 58 4.81 15.34 1.39
CA ASP A 58 4.32 16.31 0.41
C ASP A 58 4.53 17.76 0.90
N ASP A 59 4.24 18.03 2.16
CA ASP A 59 4.40 19.37 2.78
C ASP A 59 5.87 19.80 2.91
N ASN A 60 6.82 18.83 2.99
CA ASN A 60 8.24 19.10 3.21
C ASN A 60 9.12 18.81 1.99
N ALA A 61 8.59 18.14 0.95
CA ALA A 61 9.35 17.86 -0.26
C ALA A 61 9.81 19.13 -0.96
N GLY A 62 11.11 19.26 -1.19
CA GLY A 62 11.68 20.41 -1.89
C GLY A 62 11.73 20.23 -3.40
N GLY A 63 11.52 21.29 -4.14
CA GLY A 63 11.69 21.36 -5.59
C GLY A 63 10.45 21.90 -6.31
N THR A 64 10.66 22.89 -7.17
CA THR A 64 9.59 23.53 -7.94
C THR A 64 9.14 22.74 -9.16
N THR A 65 10.02 21.88 -9.70
CA THR A 65 9.75 21.13 -10.95
C THR A 65 9.71 19.62 -10.70
N MET A 66 10.48 19.11 -9.72
CA MET A 66 10.46 17.70 -9.28
C MET A 66 10.66 17.65 -7.78
N ALA A 67 9.64 17.26 -7.06
CA ALA A 67 9.74 16.99 -5.63
C ALA A 67 10.78 15.88 -5.38
N ASN A 68 11.71 16.12 -4.45
CA ASN A 68 12.79 15.18 -4.13
C ASN A 68 12.98 15.13 -2.62
N LEU A 69 12.98 13.92 -2.07
CA LEU A 69 13.22 13.69 -0.65
C LEU A 69 14.73 13.67 -0.37
N ASN A 70 15.17 14.57 0.48
CA ASN A 70 16.51 14.53 1.04
C ASN A 70 16.54 13.73 2.35
N LEU A 71 17.73 13.35 2.80
CA LEU A 71 17.90 12.55 4.02
C LEU A 71 17.39 13.26 5.28
N LYS A 72 17.44 14.60 5.33
CA LYS A 72 16.93 15.35 6.47
C LYS A 72 15.42 15.18 6.61
N ILE A 73 14.67 15.37 5.53
CA ILE A 73 13.20 15.18 5.52
C ILE A 73 12.85 13.76 5.95
N VAL A 74 13.59 12.79 5.44
CA VAL A 74 13.35 11.37 5.74
C VAL A 74 13.66 11.03 7.21
N ASN A 75 14.73 11.58 7.77
CA ASN A 75 15.09 11.36 9.17
C ASN A 75 14.12 12.04 10.15
N ASP A 76 13.47 13.10 9.72
CA ASP A 76 12.53 13.87 10.53
C ASP A 76 11.07 13.38 10.40
N ILE A 77 10.83 12.25 9.68
CA ILE A 77 9.48 11.65 9.60
C ILE A 77 8.98 11.31 11.01
N PRO A 78 7.82 11.83 11.42
CA PRO A 78 7.28 11.57 12.75
C PRO A 78 6.71 10.15 12.85
N ILE A 79 7.48 9.22 13.40
CA ILE A 79 7.07 7.83 13.62
C ILE A 79 6.95 7.57 15.11
N SER A 80 5.76 7.16 15.56
CA SER A 80 5.54 6.66 16.92
C SER A 80 5.92 5.18 16.98
N LEU A 81 6.89 4.83 17.83
CA LEU A 81 7.37 3.46 18.00
C LEU A 81 6.91 2.91 19.37
N PRO A 82 5.78 2.20 19.45
CA PRO A 82 5.39 1.46 20.64
C PRO A 82 6.28 0.23 20.85
N SER A 83 6.04 -0.53 21.94
CA SER A 83 6.78 -1.79 22.16
C SER A 83 6.61 -2.78 20.99
N ILE A 84 7.57 -3.67 20.79
CA ILE A 84 7.55 -4.63 19.68
C ILE A 84 6.29 -5.53 19.72
N GLU A 85 5.83 -5.90 20.92
CA GLU A 85 4.61 -6.69 21.08
C GLU A 85 3.38 -5.92 20.62
N LYS A 86 3.32 -4.61 20.91
CA LYS A 86 2.24 -3.74 20.45
C LYS A 86 2.29 -3.51 18.95
N GLN A 87 3.49 -3.36 18.37
CA GLN A 87 3.66 -3.29 16.91
C GLN A 87 3.12 -4.56 16.24
N ASN A 88 3.46 -5.74 16.74
CA ASN A 88 2.99 -7.01 16.20
C ASN A 88 1.45 -7.14 16.26
N LYS A 89 0.82 -6.74 17.38
CA LYS A 89 -0.65 -6.71 17.49
C LYS A 89 -1.30 -5.76 16.50
N ILE A 90 -0.72 -4.57 16.30
CA ILE A 90 -1.21 -3.60 15.32
C ILE A 90 -1.12 -4.18 13.91
N VAL A 91 -0.01 -4.82 13.55
CA VAL A 91 0.14 -5.47 12.24
C VAL A 91 -0.92 -6.55 12.03
N GLN A 92 -1.10 -7.44 12.99
CA GLN A 92 -2.13 -8.50 12.92
C GLN A 92 -3.53 -7.94 12.70
N GLU A 93 -3.89 -6.87 13.41
CA GLU A 93 -5.19 -6.21 13.28
C GLU A 93 -5.36 -5.56 11.89
N ILE A 94 -4.32 -4.88 11.39
CA ILE A 94 -4.33 -4.29 10.04
C ILE A 94 -4.52 -5.38 8.99
N GLU A 95 -3.70 -6.43 9.02
CA GLU A 95 -3.76 -7.53 8.05
C GLU A 95 -5.11 -8.25 8.09
N SER A 96 -5.67 -8.46 9.27
CA SER A 96 -7.00 -9.04 9.45
C SER A 96 -8.07 -8.19 8.76
N ARG A 97 -8.06 -6.87 8.98
CA ARG A 97 -9.04 -5.95 8.37
C ARG A 97 -8.86 -5.83 6.86
N LEU A 98 -7.63 -5.77 6.37
CA LEU A 98 -7.33 -5.74 4.94
C LEU A 98 -7.82 -7.02 4.25
N SER A 99 -7.58 -8.19 4.86
CA SER A 99 -8.09 -9.46 4.32
C SER A 99 -9.62 -9.50 4.21
N VAL A 100 -10.34 -8.86 5.11
CA VAL A 100 -11.80 -8.73 5.00
C VAL A 100 -12.17 -7.79 3.85
N ALA A 101 -11.47 -6.66 3.72
CA ALA A 101 -11.70 -5.71 2.62
C ALA A 101 -11.45 -6.36 1.25
N ASP A 102 -10.36 -7.11 1.10
CA ASP A 102 -10.02 -7.83 -0.14
C ASP A 102 -11.11 -8.84 -0.53
N LYS A 103 -11.64 -9.60 0.44
CA LYS A 103 -12.75 -10.54 0.20
C LYS A 103 -14.03 -9.84 -0.22
N LEU A 104 -14.32 -8.68 0.35
CA LEU A 104 -15.48 -7.87 -0.04
C LEU A 104 -15.32 -7.35 -1.47
N GLU A 105 -14.14 -6.87 -1.83
CA GLU A 105 -13.83 -6.39 -3.18
C GLU A 105 -13.98 -7.51 -4.21
N GLU A 106 -13.46 -8.71 -3.91
CA GLU A 106 -13.62 -9.89 -4.75
C GLU A 106 -15.10 -10.25 -4.95
N SER A 107 -15.89 -10.30 -3.87
CA SER A 107 -17.33 -10.59 -3.90
C SER A 107 -18.10 -9.54 -4.71
N LEU A 108 -17.77 -8.26 -4.57
CA LEU A 108 -18.38 -7.18 -5.35
C LEU A 108 -18.05 -7.32 -6.83
N THR A 109 -16.79 -7.59 -7.15
CA THR A 109 -16.34 -7.79 -8.54
C THR A 109 -17.08 -8.96 -9.19
N GLN A 110 -17.23 -10.08 -8.48
CA GLN A 110 -17.96 -11.24 -8.96
C GLN A 110 -19.46 -10.91 -9.17
N SER A 111 -20.08 -10.17 -8.24
CA SER A 111 -21.49 -9.75 -8.35
C SER A 111 -21.71 -8.84 -9.55
N LEU A 112 -20.80 -7.91 -9.83
CA LEU A 112 -20.86 -7.05 -11.01
C LEU A 112 -20.75 -7.84 -12.32
N GLN A 113 -19.86 -8.83 -12.37
CA GLN A 113 -19.73 -9.73 -13.53
C GLN A 113 -21.00 -10.54 -13.77
N GLN A 114 -21.60 -11.09 -12.70
CA GLN A 114 -22.86 -11.83 -12.79
C GLN A 114 -24.01 -10.94 -13.27
N ALA A 115 -24.11 -9.72 -12.74
CA ALA A 115 -25.13 -8.75 -13.18
C ALA A 115 -24.97 -8.39 -14.66
N ALA A 116 -23.74 -8.17 -15.13
CA ALA A 116 -23.45 -7.92 -16.53
C ALA A 116 -23.83 -9.11 -17.43
N ALA A 117 -23.49 -10.33 -17.03
CA ALA A 117 -23.84 -11.55 -17.75
C ALA A 117 -25.36 -11.77 -17.80
N LEU A 118 -26.06 -11.53 -16.69
CA LEU A 118 -27.52 -11.62 -16.62
C LEU A 118 -28.18 -10.63 -17.56
N ARG A 119 -27.72 -9.37 -17.57
CA ARG A 119 -28.20 -8.34 -18.49
C ARG A 119 -28.05 -8.78 -19.96
N GLN A 120 -26.90 -9.32 -20.33
CA GLN A 120 -26.68 -9.82 -21.69
C GLN A 120 -27.57 -11.01 -22.03
N SER A 121 -27.78 -11.92 -21.08
CA SER A 121 -28.70 -13.06 -21.25
C SER A 121 -30.15 -12.61 -21.46
N ILE A 122 -30.62 -11.61 -20.69
CA ILE A 122 -31.94 -11.05 -20.85
C ILE A 122 -32.13 -10.42 -22.23
N LEU A 123 -31.16 -9.56 -22.65
CA LEU A 123 -31.20 -8.93 -23.97
C LEU A 123 -31.20 -9.97 -25.08
N LYS A 124 -30.34 -10.98 -25.00
CA LYS A 124 -30.31 -12.08 -25.98
C LYS A 124 -31.67 -12.79 -26.08
N LYS A 125 -32.28 -13.18 -24.96
CA LYS A 125 -33.61 -13.84 -24.94
C LYS A 125 -34.69 -12.94 -25.50
N ALA A 126 -34.63 -11.63 -25.20
CA ALA A 126 -35.60 -10.68 -25.73
C ALA A 126 -35.55 -10.59 -27.26
N PHE A 127 -34.37 -10.47 -27.83
CA PHE A 127 -34.20 -10.39 -29.30
C PHE A 127 -34.40 -11.72 -30.02
N GLU A 128 -34.30 -12.86 -29.32
CA GLU A 128 -34.63 -14.19 -29.84
C GLU A 128 -36.16 -14.52 -29.70
N GLY A 129 -36.97 -13.60 -29.17
CA GLY A 129 -38.41 -13.86 -28.91
C GLY A 129 -38.69 -14.88 -27.81
N ARG A 130 -37.74 -15.09 -26.90
CA ARG A 130 -37.79 -16.13 -25.85
C ARG A 130 -37.97 -15.59 -24.45
N LEU A 131 -38.29 -14.30 -24.34
CA LEU A 131 -38.48 -13.64 -23.04
C LEU A 131 -39.91 -13.74 -22.52
N LEU A 132 -40.89 -13.98 -23.40
CA LEU A 132 -42.32 -14.15 -23.13
C LEU A 132 -42.73 -15.57 -23.40
#